data_b87158b17761d774fee89ac7801cb3d9
#
_entry.id   b87158b17761d774fee89ac7801cb3d9
#
_cell.length_a   1.000
_cell.length_b   1.000
_cell.length_c   1.000
_cell.angle_alpha   90.00
_cell.angle_beta   90.00
_cell.angle_gamma   90.00
#
_symmetry.space_group_name_H-M   'P 1'
#
loop_
_entity.id
_entity.type
_entity.pdbx_description
1 polymer ?
#
loop_
_entity_poly.entity_id
_entity_poly.type
_entity_poly.pdbx_seq_one_letter_code
_entity_poly.pdbx_strand_id
1 'polypeptide(L)'
;MIKRKNFIILILALSSMAFATKYEAEAATLSGGAKNVNASEVSGTGYADLQEGNISFNGVTAESAGKYQVTIHYKAGDFKANYLKVNGATAGTIDFNATTSWADVTTVATLKAGTNTISIEKYWGWISVDYIDVEPYQSSPFKISATPVTPNATESAVKLYSFLRENFGKKTISGMMTGDMSGYTMGADFKTHDDVKYTFTRTGKYPALVGLDFLFASGPKANESWNKEYTDKAISIAKCLWKA
;
A
#
# COMPACT_ATOMS: atom_id res chain seq x y z
N MET A 1 44.62 26.95 29.22
CA MET A 1 44.39 26.29 27.91
C MET A 1 43.77 24.93 28.17
N ILE A 2 42.44 24.84 28.11
CA ILE A 2 41.68 23.63 28.48
C ILE A 2 41.49 22.80 27.20
N LYS A 3 42.10 21.64 27.12
CA LYS A 3 41.91 20.70 26.01
C LYS A 3 40.49 20.05 26.13
N ARG A 4 39.60 20.36 25.22
CA ARG A 4 38.34 19.63 25.05
C ARG A 4 38.63 18.25 24.50
N LYS A 5 38.31 17.19 25.25
CA LYS A 5 38.28 15.81 24.78
C LYS A 5 36.95 15.59 24.02
N ASN A 6 37.05 15.39 22.73
CA ASN A 6 35.89 14.97 21.93
C ASN A 6 35.60 13.50 22.27
N PHE A 7 34.43 13.27 22.89
CA PHE A 7 33.89 11.93 23.11
C PHE A 7 33.08 11.54 21.86
N ILE A 8 33.61 10.67 21.05
CA ILE A 8 32.86 10.08 19.92
C ILE A 8 32.03 8.94 20.51
N ILE A 9 30.72 9.14 20.63
CA ILE A 9 29.76 8.07 20.96
C ILE A 9 29.49 7.33 19.66
N LEU A 10 30.10 6.15 19.53
CA LEU A 10 29.78 5.19 18.46
C LEU A 10 28.44 4.51 18.84
N ILE A 11 27.34 4.98 18.29
CA ILE A 11 26.05 4.29 18.39
C ILE A 11 26.10 3.11 17.42
N LEU A 12 26.41 1.92 17.94
CA LEU A 12 26.20 0.68 17.20
C LEU A 12 24.68 0.46 17.11
N ALA A 13 24.12 0.72 15.94
CA ALA A 13 22.76 0.28 15.63
C ALA A 13 22.81 -1.25 15.46
N LEU A 14 22.52 -2.01 16.54
CA LEU A 14 22.15 -3.41 16.39
C LEU A 14 20.86 -3.45 15.60
N SER A 15 20.92 -3.84 14.33
CA SER A 15 19.74 -4.30 13.60
C SER A 15 19.33 -5.63 14.25
N SER A 16 18.32 -5.59 15.13
CA SER A 16 17.66 -6.81 15.56
C SER A 16 17.03 -7.44 14.32
N MET A 17 17.50 -8.63 13.95
CA MET A 17 16.75 -9.47 13.02
C MET A 17 15.46 -9.84 13.75
N ALA A 18 14.36 -9.19 13.40
CA ALA A 18 13.04 -9.56 13.90
C ALA A 18 12.66 -10.88 13.21
N PHE A 19 12.58 -11.93 13.98
CA PHE A 19 12.04 -13.22 13.52
C PHE A 19 10.52 -13.15 13.55
N ALA A 20 9.88 -13.81 12.58
CA ALA A 20 8.44 -14.01 12.59
C ALA A 20 8.05 -14.79 13.87
N THR A 21 7.00 -14.34 14.55
CA THR A 21 6.43 -15.04 15.69
C THR A 21 5.20 -15.81 15.24
N LYS A 22 5.22 -17.12 15.45
CA LYS A 22 4.14 -18.02 15.06
C LYS A 22 3.08 -18.10 16.16
N TYR A 23 1.81 -18.13 15.74
CA TYR A 23 0.64 -18.32 16.58
C TYR A 23 -0.22 -19.45 15.99
N GLU A 24 -0.28 -20.59 16.68
CA GLU A 24 -1.00 -21.77 16.22
C GLU A 24 -2.52 -21.57 16.33
N ALA A 25 -3.26 -22.05 15.33
CA ALA A 25 -4.71 -21.85 15.25
C ALA A 25 -5.48 -22.67 16.29
N GLU A 26 -4.99 -23.86 16.66
CA GLU A 26 -5.60 -24.69 17.70
C GLU A 26 -5.48 -24.09 19.10
N ALA A 27 -4.54 -23.17 19.32
CA ALA A 27 -4.39 -22.42 20.58
C ALA A 27 -5.21 -21.10 20.57
N ALA A 28 -5.81 -20.72 19.43
CA ALA A 28 -6.58 -19.51 19.30
C ALA A 28 -8.02 -19.67 19.83
N THR A 29 -8.71 -18.55 20.02
CA THR A 29 -10.12 -18.55 20.40
C THR A 29 -11.01 -18.70 19.18
N LEU A 30 -11.82 -19.74 19.14
CA LEU A 30 -12.79 -20.02 18.10
C LEU A 30 -14.21 -19.62 18.51
N SER A 31 -15.02 -19.20 17.56
CA SER A 31 -16.43 -18.87 17.76
C SER A 31 -17.27 -19.09 16.49
N GLY A 32 -18.59 -18.98 16.59
CA GLY A 32 -19.50 -19.02 15.44
C GLY A 32 -19.52 -20.34 14.66
N GLY A 33 -19.16 -21.46 15.31
CA GLY A 33 -19.17 -22.77 14.68
C GLY A 33 -17.81 -23.26 14.16
N ALA A 34 -16.76 -22.44 14.26
CA ALA A 34 -15.39 -22.88 14.00
C ALA A 34 -14.95 -23.98 14.99
N LYS A 35 -14.14 -24.92 14.55
CA LYS A 35 -13.73 -26.13 15.31
C LYS A 35 -12.25 -26.40 15.14
N ASN A 36 -11.61 -26.87 16.22
CA ASN A 36 -10.28 -27.46 16.14
C ASN A 36 -10.37 -28.88 15.56
N VAL A 37 -9.44 -29.18 14.66
CA VAL A 37 -9.28 -30.49 14.04
C VAL A 37 -7.86 -30.97 14.30
N ASN A 38 -7.74 -32.11 14.98
CA ASN A 38 -6.43 -32.73 15.23
C ASN A 38 -5.90 -33.33 13.91
N ALA A 39 -4.66 -33.04 13.60
CA ALA A 39 -3.97 -33.54 12.41
C ALA A 39 -2.47 -33.63 12.68
N SER A 40 -1.78 -34.55 12.01
CA SER A 40 -0.35 -34.77 12.19
C SER A 40 0.51 -34.18 11.10
N GLU A 41 -0.11 -33.78 9.98
CA GLU A 41 0.57 -33.22 8.80
C GLU A 41 0.56 -31.68 8.75
N VAL A 42 0.28 -31.02 9.87
CA VAL A 42 0.19 -29.56 10.04
C VAL A 42 1.14 -29.12 11.15
N SER A 43 1.25 -27.80 11.38
CA SER A 43 1.99 -27.26 12.51
C SER A 43 1.27 -27.56 13.83
N GLY A 44 1.99 -27.64 14.93
CA GLY A 44 1.38 -27.90 16.24
C GLY A 44 0.70 -29.26 16.36
N THR A 45 -0.54 -29.28 16.81
CA THR A 45 -1.34 -30.48 17.03
C THR A 45 -2.57 -30.60 16.13
N GLY A 46 -2.84 -29.57 15.34
CA GLY A 46 -4.02 -29.50 14.48
C GLY A 46 -4.20 -28.13 13.83
N TYR A 47 -5.38 -27.91 13.34
CA TYR A 47 -5.76 -26.65 12.65
C TYR A 47 -7.18 -26.24 13.05
N ALA A 48 -7.55 -25.00 12.77
CA ALA A 48 -8.91 -24.51 12.91
C ALA A 48 -9.66 -24.61 11.59
N ASP A 49 -10.77 -25.36 11.55
CA ASP A 49 -11.75 -25.34 10.46
C ASP A 49 -12.81 -24.27 10.77
N LEU A 50 -12.77 -23.16 10.06
CA LEU A 50 -13.60 -22.01 10.39
C LEU A 50 -15.05 -22.17 9.96
N GLN A 51 -15.35 -22.89 8.89
CA GLN A 51 -16.72 -22.99 8.35
C GLN A 51 -17.42 -21.63 8.30
N GLU A 52 -18.48 -21.44 9.10
CA GLU A 52 -19.23 -20.21 9.27
C GLU A 52 -18.69 -19.33 10.44
N GLY A 53 -17.62 -19.77 11.09
CA GLY A 53 -17.12 -19.15 12.33
C GLY A 53 -15.93 -18.23 12.13
N ASN A 54 -15.35 -17.87 13.27
CA ASN A 54 -14.26 -16.92 13.39
C ASN A 54 -13.13 -17.52 14.21
N ILE A 55 -11.92 -17.00 14.00
CA ILE A 55 -10.74 -17.28 14.82
C ILE A 55 -10.13 -15.98 15.33
N SER A 56 -9.69 -15.96 16.58
CA SER A 56 -9.03 -14.82 17.21
C SER A 56 -7.73 -15.25 17.87
N PHE A 57 -6.62 -14.77 17.36
CA PHE A 57 -5.29 -14.93 17.92
C PHE A 57 -5.07 -13.84 18.97
N ASN A 58 -5.27 -14.19 20.23
CA ASN A 58 -5.05 -13.30 21.35
C ASN A 58 -3.57 -13.31 21.77
N GLY A 59 -3.09 -12.21 22.34
CA GLY A 59 -1.72 -12.14 22.83
C GLY A 59 -0.66 -11.94 21.74
N VAL A 60 -1.04 -11.49 20.56
CA VAL A 60 -0.09 -11.14 19.51
C VAL A 60 0.73 -9.93 19.97
N THR A 61 2.03 -10.12 20.13
CA THR A 61 2.93 -9.08 20.65
C THR A 61 3.61 -8.29 19.55
N ALA A 62 3.68 -6.98 19.72
CA ALA A 62 4.41 -6.08 18.85
C ALA A 62 5.38 -5.22 19.70
N GLU A 63 6.68 -5.23 19.40
CA GLU A 63 7.69 -4.45 20.13
C GLU A 63 7.43 -2.94 20.04
N SER A 64 6.98 -2.47 18.89
CA SER A 64 6.64 -1.07 18.63
C SER A 64 5.34 -0.96 17.83
N ALA A 65 4.68 0.18 17.96
CA ALA A 65 3.53 0.48 17.11
C ALA A 65 3.97 0.65 15.66
N GLY A 66 3.27 0.03 14.71
CA GLY A 66 3.62 0.09 13.30
C GLY A 66 2.93 -0.95 12.43
N LYS A 67 3.43 -1.07 11.21
CA LYS A 67 2.96 -2.09 10.27
C LYS A 67 3.68 -3.41 10.53
N TYR A 68 2.91 -4.49 10.50
CA TYR A 68 3.38 -5.86 10.62
C TYR A 68 2.86 -6.67 9.44
N GLN A 69 3.70 -7.54 8.92
CA GLN A 69 3.29 -8.55 7.96
C GLN A 69 2.65 -9.69 8.74
N VAL A 70 1.50 -10.14 8.28
CA VAL A 70 0.78 -11.31 8.81
C VAL A 70 0.68 -12.32 7.68
N THR A 71 1.39 -13.42 7.80
CA THR A 71 1.32 -14.58 6.91
C THR A 71 0.38 -15.59 7.52
N ILE A 72 -0.63 -16.03 6.78
CA ILE A 72 -1.64 -16.98 7.22
C ILE A 72 -1.44 -18.27 6.44
N HIS A 73 -1.14 -19.36 7.12
CA HIS A 73 -1.08 -20.69 6.54
C HIS A 73 -2.47 -21.30 6.53
N TYR A 74 -3.00 -21.53 5.33
CA TYR A 74 -4.41 -21.85 5.14
C TYR A 74 -4.66 -22.94 4.09
N LYS A 75 -5.89 -23.46 4.08
CA LYS A 75 -6.43 -24.31 3.02
C LYS A 75 -7.85 -23.86 2.70
N ALA A 76 -8.20 -23.81 1.42
CA ALA A 76 -9.54 -23.45 0.95
C ALA A 76 -9.89 -24.30 -0.30
N GLY A 77 -11.09 -24.87 -0.34
CA GLY A 77 -11.55 -25.69 -1.48
C GLY A 77 -11.87 -24.89 -2.72
N ASP A 78 -12.24 -23.63 -2.56
CA ASP A 78 -12.49 -22.64 -3.61
C ASP A 78 -12.12 -21.23 -3.13
N PHE A 79 -12.26 -20.20 -3.97
CA PHE A 79 -12.00 -18.82 -3.58
C PHE A 79 -12.91 -18.40 -2.45
N LYS A 80 -12.33 -17.84 -1.39
CA LYS A 80 -13.01 -17.26 -0.22
C LYS A 80 -12.45 -15.89 0.13
N ALA A 81 -13.23 -15.06 0.79
CA ALA A 81 -12.80 -13.81 1.37
C ALA A 81 -13.32 -13.71 2.82
N ASN A 82 -12.48 -13.25 3.73
CA ASN A 82 -12.86 -13.06 5.13
C ASN A 82 -12.32 -11.73 5.66
N TYR A 83 -12.95 -11.18 6.70
CA TYR A 83 -12.49 -9.95 7.32
C TYR A 83 -11.24 -10.17 8.16
N LEU A 84 -10.26 -9.29 7.98
CA LEU A 84 -9.17 -9.11 8.94
C LEU A 84 -9.60 -8.07 9.96
N LYS A 85 -9.53 -8.40 11.24
CA LYS A 85 -9.70 -7.44 12.33
C LYS A 85 -8.47 -7.37 13.21
N VAL A 86 -8.19 -6.17 13.69
CA VAL A 86 -7.11 -5.89 14.66
C VAL A 86 -7.71 -5.16 15.84
N ASN A 87 -7.56 -5.74 17.03
CA ASN A 87 -8.12 -5.20 18.28
C ASN A 87 -9.63 -4.89 18.17
N GLY A 88 -10.39 -5.73 17.44
CA GLY A 88 -11.82 -5.61 17.22
C GLY A 88 -12.22 -4.65 16.08
N ALA A 89 -11.31 -3.86 15.53
CA ALA A 89 -11.58 -2.97 14.39
C ALA A 89 -11.30 -3.68 13.05
N THR A 90 -12.17 -3.53 12.07
CA THR A 90 -11.95 -4.06 10.72
C THR A 90 -10.77 -3.33 10.06
N ALA A 91 -9.74 -4.09 9.71
CA ALA A 91 -8.54 -3.61 9.03
C ALA A 91 -8.60 -3.82 7.50
N GLY A 92 -9.47 -4.72 7.04
CA GLY A 92 -9.65 -5.01 5.62
C GLY A 92 -10.29 -6.37 5.39
N THR A 93 -10.18 -6.86 4.16
CA THR A 93 -10.51 -8.25 3.78
C THR A 93 -9.26 -8.97 3.33
N ILE A 94 -9.28 -10.28 3.48
CA ILE A 94 -8.22 -11.18 3.00
C ILE A 94 -8.87 -12.12 1.99
N ASP A 95 -8.26 -12.20 0.81
CA ASP A 95 -8.65 -13.11 -0.25
C ASP A 95 -7.86 -14.41 -0.13
N PHE A 96 -8.56 -15.52 -0.06
CA PHE A 96 -8.02 -16.86 0.03
C PHE A 96 -8.31 -17.60 -1.28
N ASN A 97 -7.29 -17.80 -2.10
CA ASN A 97 -7.44 -18.56 -3.34
C ASN A 97 -7.70 -20.04 -3.06
N ALA A 98 -8.33 -20.73 -4.00
CA ALA A 98 -8.46 -22.18 -3.93
C ALA A 98 -7.09 -22.87 -3.85
N THR A 99 -6.98 -23.88 -2.99
CA THR A 99 -5.73 -24.62 -2.76
C THR A 99 -5.95 -26.13 -2.89
N THR A 100 -4.96 -26.85 -3.38
CA THR A 100 -4.93 -28.33 -3.36
C THR A 100 -4.20 -28.88 -2.13
N SER A 101 -3.36 -28.03 -1.51
CA SER A 101 -2.59 -28.32 -0.30
C SER A 101 -2.61 -27.08 0.57
N TRP A 102 -1.95 -27.10 1.71
CA TRP A 102 -1.71 -25.93 2.53
C TRP A 102 -0.92 -24.87 1.74
N ALA A 103 -1.25 -23.60 1.90
CA ALA A 103 -0.65 -22.48 1.20
C ALA A 103 -0.62 -21.24 2.11
N ASP A 104 0.19 -20.25 1.73
CA ASP A 104 0.32 -19.00 2.46
C ASP A 104 -0.39 -17.86 1.74
N VAL A 105 -1.04 -17.01 2.51
CA VAL A 105 -1.47 -15.68 2.09
C VAL A 105 -0.90 -14.62 3.04
N THR A 106 -0.44 -13.52 2.49
CA THR A 106 0.20 -12.45 3.27
C THR A 106 -0.64 -11.19 3.22
N THR A 107 -0.80 -10.55 4.37
CA THR A 107 -1.46 -9.25 4.50
C THR A 107 -0.66 -8.34 5.43
N VAL A 108 -1.03 -7.08 5.54
CA VAL A 108 -0.39 -6.11 6.44
C VAL A 108 -1.40 -5.59 7.45
N ALA A 109 -1.06 -5.70 8.72
CA ALA A 109 -1.82 -5.19 9.84
C ALA A 109 -1.09 -4.04 10.53
N THR A 110 -1.82 -3.05 11.05
CA THR A 110 -1.25 -2.02 11.92
C THR A 110 -1.49 -2.40 13.36
N LEU A 111 -0.40 -2.68 14.11
CA LEU A 111 -0.43 -3.08 15.50
C LEU A 111 -0.01 -1.92 16.42
N LYS A 112 -0.55 -1.88 17.63
CA LYS A 112 -0.04 -1.03 18.72
C LYS A 112 1.14 -1.73 19.41
N ALA A 113 2.00 -0.98 20.08
CA ALA A 113 3.03 -1.57 20.94
C ALA A 113 2.38 -2.40 22.05
N GLY A 114 3.01 -3.55 22.38
CA GLY A 114 2.51 -4.50 23.34
C GLY A 114 1.53 -5.50 22.74
N THR A 115 0.53 -5.91 23.50
CA THR A 115 -0.39 -7.00 23.16
C THR A 115 -1.52 -6.54 22.25
N ASN A 116 -1.78 -7.32 21.20
CA ASN A 116 -2.84 -7.13 20.22
C ASN A 116 -3.67 -8.42 20.09
N THR A 117 -4.83 -8.30 19.45
CA THR A 117 -5.63 -9.41 18.94
C THR A 117 -5.74 -9.28 17.42
N ILE A 118 -5.43 -10.35 16.71
CA ILE A 118 -5.68 -10.47 15.26
C ILE A 118 -6.78 -11.50 15.07
N SER A 119 -7.85 -11.14 14.35
CA SER A 119 -8.95 -12.06 14.07
C SER A 119 -9.20 -12.18 12.59
N ILE A 120 -9.55 -13.39 12.16
CA ILE A 120 -10.13 -13.67 10.85
C ILE A 120 -11.59 -13.98 11.09
N GLU A 121 -12.47 -13.09 10.63
CA GLU A 121 -13.91 -13.21 10.87
C GLU A 121 -14.65 -13.48 9.55
N LYS A 122 -15.72 -14.22 9.67
CA LYS A 122 -16.55 -14.62 8.54
C LYS A 122 -16.98 -13.42 7.69
N TYR A 123 -16.67 -13.50 6.41
CA TYR A 123 -17.34 -12.81 5.31
C TYR A 123 -17.97 -13.86 4.39
N TRP A 124 -17.16 -14.72 3.78
CA TRP A 124 -17.63 -15.93 3.06
C TRP A 124 -17.38 -17.23 3.85
N GLY A 125 -16.51 -17.19 4.89
CA GLY A 125 -16.20 -18.36 5.72
C GLY A 125 -15.41 -19.46 4.99
N TRP A 126 -15.57 -20.70 5.44
CA TRP A 126 -15.16 -21.95 4.78
C TRP A 126 -13.68 -22.03 4.38
N ILE A 127 -12.80 -21.69 5.31
CA ILE A 127 -11.35 -21.91 5.19
C ILE A 127 -10.86 -22.69 6.41
N SER A 128 -9.76 -23.41 6.24
CA SER A 128 -8.98 -23.96 7.35
C SER A 128 -7.74 -23.12 7.57
N VAL A 129 -7.38 -22.86 8.82
CA VAL A 129 -6.20 -22.08 9.21
C VAL A 129 -5.34 -22.94 10.12
N ASP A 130 -4.05 -23.08 9.79
CA ASP A 130 -3.07 -23.82 10.59
C ASP A 130 -2.39 -22.90 11.59
N TYR A 131 -1.81 -21.80 11.15
CA TYR A 131 -1.18 -20.79 11.99
C TYR A 131 -1.16 -19.41 11.30
N ILE A 132 -0.77 -18.41 12.08
CA ILE A 132 -0.30 -17.13 11.52
C ILE A 132 1.13 -16.88 11.99
N ASP A 133 1.95 -16.33 11.07
CA ASP A 133 3.25 -15.74 11.39
C ASP A 133 3.13 -14.22 11.36
N VAL A 134 3.68 -13.56 12.39
CA VAL A 134 3.63 -12.11 12.53
C VAL A 134 5.04 -11.56 12.68
N GLU A 135 5.43 -10.65 11.79
CA GLU A 135 6.75 -10.01 11.80
C GLU A 135 6.64 -8.52 11.46
N PRO A 136 7.58 -7.67 11.90
CA PRO A 136 7.61 -6.28 11.48
C PRO A 136 7.63 -6.19 9.95
N TYR A 137 6.71 -5.39 9.39
CA TYR A 137 6.63 -5.19 7.95
C TYR A 137 7.92 -4.54 7.43
N GLN A 138 8.69 -5.31 6.72
CA GLN A 138 9.82 -4.81 5.97
C GLN A 138 9.32 -4.41 4.59
N SER A 139 9.25 -3.10 4.31
CA SER A 139 9.09 -2.69 2.92
C SER A 139 10.28 -3.24 2.18
N SER A 140 10.05 -4.23 1.32
CA SER A 140 11.11 -4.74 0.45
C SER A 140 11.78 -3.54 -0.22
N PRO A 141 13.07 -3.30 -0.05
CA PRO A 141 13.73 -2.22 -0.76
C PRO A 141 13.66 -2.59 -2.23
N PHE A 142 12.72 -2.00 -2.95
CA PHE A 142 12.65 -2.16 -4.39
C PHE A 142 14.01 -1.75 -4.96
N LYS A 143 14.73 -2.69 -5.55
CA LYS A 143 15.98 -2.42 -6.26
C LYS A 143 15.65 -1.70 -7.57
N ILE A 144 15.28 -0.42 -7.46
CA ILE A 144 15.01 0.40 -8.64
C ILE A 144 16.36 0.72 -9.28
N SER A 145 16.51 0.39 -10.57
CA SER A 145 17.72 0.69 -11.34
C SER A 145 18.13 2.17 -11.18
N ALA A 146 19.40 2.47 -11.27
CA ALA A 146 19.89 3.84 -11.30
C ALA A 146 19.61 4.54 -12.63
N THR A 147 19.38 3.76 -13.69
CA THR A 147 19.16 4.26 -15.06
C THR A 147 17.76 3.89 -15.56
N PRO A 148 17.09 4.75 -16.34
CA PRO A 148 15.87 4.40 -17.04
C PRO A 148 16.05 3.18 -17.94
N VAL A 149 14.96 2.42 -18.15
CA VAL A 149 14.95 1.27 -19.08
C VAL A 149 15.09 1.74 -20.54
N THR A 150 14.60 2.94 -20.85
CA THR A 150 14.67 3.50 -22.20
C THR A 150 16.11 3.87 -22.56
N PRO A 151 16.71 3.25 -23.61
CA PRO A 151 18.03 3.63 -24.10
C PRO A 151 18.03 5.08 -24.56
N ASN A 152 19.10 5.81 -24.29
CA ASN A 152 19.26 7.22 -24.72
C ASN A 152 18.12 8.16 -24.27
N ALA A 153 17.60 7.92 -23.06
CA ALA A 153 16.60 8.81 -22.46
C ALA A 153 17.12 10.26 -22.44
N THR A 154 16.24 11.22 -22.73
CA THR A 154 16.60 12.64 -22.67
C THR A 154 17.00 13.05 -21.26
N GLU A 155 17.77 14.12 -21.13
CA GLU A 155 18.18 14.65 -19.82
C GLU A 155 16.99 14.95 -18.91
N SER A 156 15.90 15.51 -19.46
CA SER A 156 14.67 15.76 -18.70
C SER A 156 14.00 14.47 -18.21
N ALA A 157 13.98 13.42 -19.03
CA ALA A 157 13.44 12.13 -18.63
C ALA A 157 14.29 11.47 -17.51
N VAL A 158 15.62 11.60 -17.61
CA VAL A 158 16.55 11.12 -16.57
C VAL A 158 16.34 11.88 -15.26
N LYS A 159 16.18 13.20 -15.31
CA LYS A 159 15.89 14.03 -14.12
C LYS A 159 14.58 13.62 -13.46
N LEU A 160 13.51 13.46 -14.24
CA LEU A 160 12.21 13.01 -13.73
C LEU A 160 12.31 11.61 -13.10
N TYR A 161 12.97 10.69 -13.78
CA TYR A 161 13.18 9.33 -13.27
C TYR A 161 13.94 9.34 -11.93
N SER A 162 15.03 10.11 -11.85
CA SER A 162 15.82 10.25 -10.62
C SER A 162 14.99 10.81 -9.47
N PHE A 163 14.19 11.85 -9.73
CA PHE A 163 13.28 12.41 -8.75
C PHE A 163 12.27 11.37 -8.24
N LEU A 164 11.63 10.61 -9.13
CA LEU A 164 10.67 9.57 -8.76
C LEU A 164 11.35 8.45 -7.95
N ARG A 165 12.53 8.00 -8.38
CA ARG A 165 13.33 6.97 -7.71
C ARG A 165 13.75 7.40 -6.30
N GLU A 166 14.19 8.63 -6.10
CA GLU A 166 14.62 9.15 -4.81
C GLU A 166 13.47 9.26 -3.80
N ASN A 167 12.25 9.50 -4.29
CA ASN A 167 11.07 9.64 -3.46
C ASN A 167 10.25 8.35 -3.32
N PHE A 168 10.55 7.31 -4.10
CA PHE A 168 9.83 6.04 -4.07
C PHE A 168 9.90 5.38 -2.68
N GLY A 169 8.73 4.98 -2.16
CA GLY A 169 8.61 4.39 -0.83
C GLY A 169 8.83 5.35 0.35
N LYS A 170 9.18 6.63 0.09
CA LYS A 170 9.43 7.64 1.14
C LYS A 170 8.36 8.71 1.20
N LYS A 171 7.76 9.06 0.06
CA LYS A 171 6.76 10.13 -0.06
C LYS A 171 5.63 9.72 -0.98
N THR A 172 4.43 10.18 -0.67
CA THR A 172 3.30 10.14 -1.60
C THR A 172 3.31 11.43 -2.41
N ILE A 173 3.40 11.30 -3.74
CA ILE A 173 3.26 12.42 -4.66
C ILE A 173 1.78 12.56 -4.99
N SER A 174 1.15 13.60 -4.48
CA SER A 174 -0.27 13.87 -4.74
C SER A 174 -0.45 14.69 -6.01
N GLY A 175 -1.54 14.44 -6.70
CA GLY A 175 -1.89 15.16 -7.91
C GLY A 175 -3.38 15.40 -8.01
N MET A 176 -3.77 16.07 -9.08
CA MET A 176 -5.17 16.27 -9.43
C MET A 176 -5.37 16.10 -10.92
N MET A 177 -6.57 15.70 -11.30
CA MET A 177 -7.05 15.82 -12.66
C MET A 177 -7.65 17.22 -12.80
N THR A 178 -7.24 17.97 -13.82
CA THR A 178 -7.97 19.20 -14.16
C THR A 178 -9.33 18.79 -14.72
N GLY A 179 -10.39 19.46 -14.27
CA GLY A 179 -11.73 19.24 -14.79
C GLY A 179 -11.87 19.63 -16.26
N ASP A 180 -12.98 20.21 -16.64
CA ASP A 180 -13.10 20.75 -17.97
C ASP A 180 -12.11 21.93 -18.15
N MET A 181 -11.70 22.19 -19.38
CA MET A 181 -10.76 23.27 -19.71
C MET A 181 -11.45 24.63 -19.80
N SER A 182 -12.76 24.76 -19.47
CA SER A 182 -13.53 25.99 -19.65
C SER A 182 -13.00 27.15 -18.78
N GLY A 183 -12.58 26.84 -17.57
CA GLY A 183 -11.99 27.82 -16.64
C GLY A 183 -10.53 28.20 -16.91
N TYR A 184 -9.93 27.70 -17.99
CA TYR A 184 -8.53 28.01 -18.34
C TYR A 184 -8.42 28.91 -19.56
N THR A 185 -7.67 29.99 -19.42
CA THR A 185 -7.32 30.87 -20.54
C THR A 185 -6.02 30.39 -21.20
N MET A 186 -6.05 30.15 -22.52
CA MET A 186 -4.91 29.65 -23.27
C MET A 186 -3.69 30.56 -23.11
N GLY A 187 -2.54 29.99 -22.76
CA GLY A 187 -1.30 30.72 -22.53
C GLY A 187 -1.16 31.35 -21.13
N ALA A 188 -2.20 31.28 -20.29
CA ALA A 188 -2.11 31.75 -18.91
C ALA A 188 -1.25 30.82 -18.05
N ASP A 189 -0.77 31.32 -16.90
CA ASP A 189 -0.12 30.49 -15.88
C ASP A 189 -1.10 29.42 -15.41
N PHE A 190 -0.66 28.16 -15.39
CA PHE A 190 -1.42 27.02 -14.89
C PHE A 190 -2.01 27.28 -13.49
N LYS A 191 -1.31 28.01 -12.64
CA LYS A 191 -1.79 28.40 -11.30
C LYS A 191 -3.09 29.19 -11.31
N THR A 192 -3.47 29.74 -12.47
CA THR A 192 -4.74 30.48 -12.65
C THR A 192 -5.93 29.57 -12.93
N HIS A 193 -5.73 28.28 -13.21
CA HIS A 193 -6.82 27.31 -13.39
C HIS A 193 -7.66 27.18 -12.11
N ASP A 194 -8.98 27.17 -12.22
CA ASP A 194 -9.88 27.26 -11.06
C ASP A 194 -9.68 26.10 -10.08
N ASP A 195 -9.54 24.87 -10.53
CA ASP A 195 -9.28 23.71 -9.67
C ASP A 195 -7.94 23.82 -8.93
N VAL A 196 -6.93 24.39 -9.58
CA VAL A 196 -5.61 24.62 -8.99
C VAL A 196 -5.66 25.70 -7.94
N LYS A 197 -6.35 26.82 -8.22
CA LYS A 197 -6.61 27.88 -7.24
C LYS A 197 -7.38 27.35 -6.03
N TYR A 198 -8.43 26.55 -6.27
CA TYR A 198 -9.21 25.93 -5.20
C TYR A 198 -8.31 25.07 -4.32
N THR A 199 -7.51 24.19 -4.92
CA THR A 199 -6.57 23.32 -4.19
C THR A 199 -5.58 24.15 -3.36
N PHE A 200 -4.97 25.17 -3.96
CA PHE A 200 -4.04 26.05 -3.25
C PHE A 200 -4.71 26.81 -2.10
N THR A 201 -5.91 27.33 -2.30
CA THR A 201 -6.67 28.04 -1.27
C THR A 201 -6.97 27.15 -0.05
N ARG A 202 -7.23 25.86 -0.27
CA ARG A 202 -7.55 24.89 0.79
C ARG A 202 -6.34 24.31 1.50
N THR A 203 -5.22 24.16 0.80
CA THR A 203 -4.06 23.41 1.30
C THR A 203 -2.80 24.25 1.48
N GLY A 204 -2.76 25.45 0.91
CA GLY A 204 -1.55 26.27 0.80
C GLY A 204 -0.48 25.69 -0.15
N LYS A 205 -0.82 24.65 -0.94
CA LYS A 205 0.14 23.95 -1.81
C LYS A 205 -0.47 23.70 -3.19
N TYR A 206 0.38 23.76 -4.21
CA TYR A 206 0.01 23.34 -5.55
C TYR A 206 0.11 21.82 -5.70
N PRO A 207 -0.71 21.20 -6.58
CA PRO A 207 -0.59 19.78 -6.89
C PRO A 207 0.77 19.50 -7.55
N ALA A 208 1.42 18.41 -7.15
CA ALA A 208 2.70 18.01 -7.71
C ALA A 208 2.56 17.27 -9.05
N LEU A 209 1.39 16.69 -9.31
CA LEU A 209 1.03 16.03 -10.56
C LEU A 209 -0.26 16.64 -11.09
N VAL A 210 -0.34 16.78 -12.39
CA VAL A 210 -1.53 17.26 -13.10
C VAL A 210 -1.89 16.25 -14.19
N GLY A 211 -3.07 15.69 -14.09
CA GLY A 211 -3.67 14.87 -15.14
C GLY A 211 -4.32 15.77 -16.19
N LEU A 212 -4.04 15.52 -17.45
CA LEU A 212 -4.66 16.16 -18.59
C LEU A 212 -5.37 15.10 -19.43
N ASP A 213 -6.56 15.44 -19.92
CA ASP A 213 -7.31 14.56 -20.79
C ASP A 213 -7.11 14.96 -22.26
N PHE A 214 -6.78 13.98 -23.10
CA PHE A 214 -6.63 14.11 -24.54
C PHE A 214 -7.66 13.28 -25.31
N LEU A 215 -8.79 12.95 -24.69
CA LEU A 215 -9.85 12.11 -25.25
C LEU A 215 -10.27 12.55 -26.67
N PHE A 216 -10.30 13.85 -26.91
CA PHE A 216 -10.73 14.43 -28.19
C PHE A 216 -9.58 14.78 -29.14
N ALA A 217 -8.34 14.40 -28.81
CA ALA A 217 -7.17 14.75 -29.62
C ALA A 217 -7.11 13.98 -30.97
N SER A 218 -7.87 12.89 -31.09
CA SER A 218 -7.90 12.04 -32.29
C SER A 218 -9.31 11.57 -32.60
N GLY A 219 -9.49 11.00 -33.80
CA GLY A 219 -10.77 10.49 -34.27
C GLY A 219 -11.57 11.47 -35.13
N PRO A 220 -12.75 11.06 -35.61
CA PRO A 220 -13.52 11.82 -36.62
C PRO A 220 -14.01 13.18 -36.12
N LYS A 221 -14.11 13.36 -34.82
CA LYS A 221 -14.57 14.60 -34.19
C LYS A 221 -13.45 15.51 -33.68
N ALA A 222 -12.18 15.16 -33.87
CA ALA A 222 -11.05 15.92 -33.34
C ALA A 222 -11.01 17.37 -33.80
N ASN A 223 -11.52 17.66 -35.00
CA ASN A 223 -11.56 18.99 -35.60
C ASN A 223 -12.83 19.80 -35.29
N GLU A 224 -13.81 19.23 -34.56
CA GLU A 224 -14.95 20.04 -34.08
C GLU A 224 -14.42 21.12 -33.12
N SER A 225 -14.97 22.35 -33.22
CA SER A 225 -14.43 23.54 -32.57
C SER A 225 -14.21 23.34 -31.05
N TRP A 226 -15.15 22.74 -30.34
CA TRP A 226 -15.01 22.49 -28.91
C TRP A 226 -13.90 21.45 -28.59
N ASN A 227 -13.87 20.35 -29.33
CA ASN A 227 -12.87 19.28 -29.12
C ASN A 227 -11.46 19.80 -29.40
N LYS A 228 -11.33 20.61 -30.45
CA LYS A 228 -10.06 21.26 -30.80
C LYS A 228 -9.62 22.25 -29.71
N GLU A 229 -10.53 23.13 -29.28
CA GLU A 229 -10.24 24.09 -28.20
C GLU A 229 -9.82 23.40 -26.90
N TYR A 230 -10.53 22.33 -26.50
CA TYR A 230 -10.20 21.53 -25.34
C TYR A 230 -8.78 20.94 -25.43
N THR A 231 -8.46 20.33 -26.57
CA THR A 231 -7.13 19.75 -26.82
C THR A 231 -6.03 20.82 -26.83
N ASP A 232 -6.27 21.97 -27.47
CA ASP A 232 -5.31 23.08 -27.54
C ASP A 232 -5.04 23.66 -26.14
N LYS A 233 -6.05 23.76 -25.27
CA LYS A 233 -5.91 24.17 -23.87
C LYS A 233 -5.09 23.15 -23.07
N ALA A 234 -5.35 21.84 -23.21
CA ALA A 234 -4.56 20.80 -22.57
C ALA A 234 -3.07 20.86 -22.99
N ILE A 235 -2.81 21.05 -24.28
CA ILE A 235 -1.43 21.25 -24.81
C ILE A 235 -0.79 22.50 -24.21
N SER A 236 -1.55 23.60 -24.08
CA SER A 236 -1.07 24.85 -23.50
C SER A 236 -0.64 24.68 -22.06
N ILE A 237 -1.44 23.98 -21.24
CA ILE A 237 -1.11 23.65 -19.85
C ILE A 237 0.15 22.78 -19.79
N ALA A 238 0.22 21.72 -20.61
CA ALA A 238 1.39 20.85 -20.65
C ALA A 238 2.68 21.63 -20.99
N LYS A 239 2.63 22.56 -21.94
CA LYS A 239 3.75 23.43 -22.28
C LYS A 239 4.13 24.40 -21.16
N CYS A 240 3.15 24.91 -20.41
CA CYS A 240 3.40 25.78 -19.26
C CYS A 240 4.13 25.01 -18.16
N LEU A 241 3.65 23.81 -17.81
CA LEU A 241 4.24 22.95 -16.78
C LEU A 241 5.65 22.46 -17.16
N TRP A 242 5.90 22.25 -18.45
CA TRP A 242 7.22 21.81 -18.94
C TRP A 242 8.31 22.87 -18.82
N LYS A 243 7.94 24.14 -18.81
CA LYS A 243 8.87 25.27 -18.73
C LYS A 243 9.16 25.75 -17.30
N ALA A 244 8.34 25.31 -16.34
CA ALA A 244 8.45 25.64 -14.92
C ALA A 244 9.42 24.73 -14.19
#